data_e040ef6b20aab37a474dcd20da9c9fde
#
_entry.id   e040ef6b20aab37a474dcd20da9c9fde
#
_cell.length_a   1.000
_cell.length_b   1.000
_cell.length_c   1.000
_cell.angle_alpha   90.00
_cell.angle_beta   90.00
_cell.angle_gamma   90.00
#
_symmetry.space_group_name_H-M   'P 1'
#
loop_
_entity.id
_entity.type
_entity.pdbx_description
1 polymer ?
#
loop_
_entity_poly.entity_id
_entity_poly.type
_entity_poly.pdbx_seq_one_letter_code
_entity_poly.pdbx_strand_id
1 'polypeptide(L)'
;MQKVFLSHSSEDKESYVRIVANKLIKSIGEEHVILDEISFQQGRKTLDEIEKCLNETDLFVIFISEKSLKSEWVKKEIFRAKELWDSKKLSQICPIIISEKISYDNPEIPDWLRDSYNLHYISRPTKAKQIIEQRMIELSFERHPRLKERGEIFVGRNELIGQFEERMDDFEKCKPICMVASGIKSVGRKTLLKKCIYKSNIKKQVIHSQR
;
A
#
# COMPACT_ATOMS: atom_id res chain seq x y z
N MET A 1 14.21 -3.28 -9.97
CA MET A 1 13.25 -2.24 -9.59
C MET A 1 12.09 -2.94 -8.92
N GLN A 2 11.64 -2.53 -7.74
CA GLN A 2 10.57 -3.24 -7.03
C GLN A 2 9.20 -2.87 -7.59
N LYS A 3 8.33 -3.87 -7.74
CA LYS A 3 6.96 -3.68 -8.22
C LYS A 3 5.93 -4.29 -7.28
N VAL A 4 4.82 -3.61 -7.11
CA VAL A 4 3.64 -4.07 -6.37
C VAL A 4 2.48 -4.32 -7.32
N PHE A 5 1.87 -5.49 -7.22
CA PHE A 5 0.65 -5.85 -7.96
C PHE A 5 -0.56 -5.74 -7.03
N LEU A 6 -1.61 -5.06 -7.48
CA LEU A 6 -2.83 -4.79 -6.72
C LEU A 6 -3.99 -5.65 -7.25
N SER A 7 -4.14 -6.87 -6.70
CA SER A 7 -5.25 -7.80 -7.04
C SER A 7 -6.54 -7.38 -6.35
N HIS A 8 -7.63 -7.28 -7.11
CA HIS A 8 -8.91 -6.79 -6.60
C HIS A 8 -10.08 -7.21 -7.51
N SER A 9 -11.30 -7.10 -6.99
CA SER A 9 -12.51 -7.16 -7.82
C SER A 9 -12.72 -5.86 -8.58
N SER A 10 -13.19 -5.93 -9.82
CA SER A 10 -13.56 -4.75 -10.61
C SER A 10 -14.58 -3.84 -9.91
N GLU A 11 -15.45 -4.44 -9.08
CA GLU A 11 -16.45 -3.69 -8.31
C GLU A 11 -15.87 -2.89 -7.12
N ASP A 12 -14.71 -3.29 -6.58
CA ASP A 12 -14.01 -2.60 -5.49
C ASP A 12 -13.07 -1.52 -6.01
N LYS A 13 -12.84 -1.48 -7.32
CA LYS A 13 -11.84 -0.66 -7.97
C LYS A 13 -12.01 0.82 -7.69
N GLU A 14 -13.15 1.40 -8.06
CA GLU A 14 -13.37 2.84 -7.96
C GLU A 14 -13.51 3.32 -6.52
N SER A 15 -14.18 2.53 -5.69
CA SER A 15 -14.49 2.94 -4.31
C SER A 15 -13.32 2.88 -3.35
N TYR A 16 -12.33 2.00 -3.63
CA TYR A 16 -11.23 1.76 -2.69
C TYR A 16 -9.87 1.63 -3.37
N VAL A 17 -9.71 0.70 -4.32
CA VAL A 17 -8.39 0.30 -4.83
C VAL A 17 -7.74 1.40 -5.66
N ARG A 18 -8.51 2.11 -6.50
CA ARG A 18 -8.00 3.24 -7.29
C ARG A 18 -7.48 4.38 -6.40
N ILE A 19 -8.12 4.62 -5.26
CA ILE A 19 -7.64 5.62 -4.29
C ILE A 19 -6.30 5.19 -3.71
N VAL A 20 -6.15 3.92 -3.34
CA VAL A 20 -4.86 3.37 -2.86
C VAL A 20 -3.79 3.48 -3.94
N ALA A 21 -4.09 3.03 -5.16
CA ALA A 21 -3.17 3.07 -6.30
C ALA A 21 -2.68 4.48 -6.60
N ASN A 22 -3.58 5.46 -6.70
CA ASN A 22 -3.23 6.85 -6.94
C ASN A 22 -2.33 7.44 -5.85
N LYS A 23 -2.57 7.08 -4.58
CA LYS A 23 -1.72 7.50 -3.46
C LYS A 23 -0.34 6.81 -3.49
N LEU A 24 -0.27 5.55 -3.90
CA LEU A 24 0.99 4.82 -4.09
C LEU A 24 1.79 5.42 -5.26
N ILE A 25 1.17 5.63 -6.41
CA ILE A 25 1.80 6.24 -7.59
C ILE A 25 2.42 7.60 -7.24
N LYS A 26 1.70 8.45 -6.50
CA LYS A 26 2.24 9.73 -6.03
C LYS A 26 3.44 9.60 -5.08
N SER A 27 3.55 8.49 -4.39
CA SER A 27 4.56 8.26 -3.35
C SER A 27 5.80 7.53 -3.86
N ILE A 28 5.61 6.51 -4.69
CA ILE A 28 6.68 5.60 -5.14
C ILE A 28 6.92 5.60 -6.65
N GLY A 29 6.05 6.23 -7.44
CA GLY A 29 6.11 6.26 -8.91
C GLY A 29 5.17 5.25 -9.57
N GLU A 30 4.68 5.61 -10.77
CA GLU A 30 3.75 4.79 -11.56
C GLU A 30 4.39 3.46 -12.00
N GLU A 31 5.65 3.47 -12.33
CA GLU A 31 6.44 2.33 -12.78
C GLU A 31 6.57 1.22 -11.72
N HIS A 32 6.25 1.52 -10.47
CA HIS A 32 6.27 0.58 -9.34
C HIS A 32 4.92 -0.04 -9.02
N VAL A 33 3.81 0.48 -9.60
CA VAL A 33 2.45 0.05 -9.27
C VAL A 33 1.80 -0.62 -10.47
N ILE A 34 1.46 -1.89 -10.32
CA ILE A 34 0.74 -2.66 -11.33
C ILE A 34 -0.73 -2.74 -10.92
N LEU A 35 -1.58 -2.13 -11.72
CA LEU A 35 -3.04 -2.20 -11.64
C LEU A 35 -3.56 -2.59 -13.02
N ASP A 36 -4.56 -3.46 -13.11
CA ASP A 36 -5.01 -4.10 -14.34
C ASP A 36 -5.27 -3.14 -15.54
N GLU A 37 -5.91 -1.98 -15.31
CA GLU A 37 -6.15 -0.99 -16.38
C GLU A 37 -4.91 -0.20 -16.82
N ILE A 38 -3.97 0.00 -15.92
CA ILE A 38 -2.78 0.83 -16.19
C ILE A 38 -1.71 -0.01 -16.89
N SER A 39 -1.70 -1.31 -16.61
CA SER A 39 -0.60 -2.20 -17.00
C SER A 39 -0.88 -3.07 -18.21
N PHE A 40 -2.16 -3.23 -18.62
CA PHE A 40 -2.55 -4.14 -19.68
C PHE A 40 -2.66 -3.44 -21.04
N GLN A 41 -1.95 -3.96 -22.03
CA GLN A 41 -1.97 -3.45 -23.41
C GLN A 41 -3.23 -3.95 -24.14
N GLN A 42 -3.94 -3.04 -24.81
CA GLN A 42 -5.09 -3.42 -25.64
C GLN A 42 -4.70 -4.45 -26.73
N GLY A 43 -5.53 -5.48 -26.86
CA GLY A 43 -5.37 -6.50 -27.91
C GLY A 43 -4.50 -7.69 -27.57
N ARG A 44 -3.91 -7.77 -26.35
CA ARG A 44 -3.20 -8.96 -25.88
C ARG A 44 -4.13 -9.91 -25.11
N LYS A 45 -3.76 -11.20 -25.05
CA LYS A 45 -4.44 -12.17 -24.20
C LYS A 45 -4.22 -11.81 -22.74
N THR A 46 -5.29 -11.54 -22.03
CA THR A 46 -5.28 -11.03 -20.65
C THR A 46 -4.56 -11.96 -19.67
N LEU A 47 -4.62 -13.28 -19.87
CA LEU A 47 -3.92 -14.26 -19.03
C LEU A 47 -2.39 -14.16 -19.17
N ASP A 48 -1.88 -14.00 -20.39
CA ASP A 48 -0.43 -13.90 -20.67
C ASP A 48 0.14 -12.62 -20.06
N GLU A 49 -0.65 -11.53 -20.05
CA GLU A 49 -0.23 -10.26 -19.46
C GLU A 49 -0.21 -10.31 -17.93
N ILE A 50 -1.22 -10.93 -17.31
CA ILE A 50 -1.21 -11.14 -15.86
C ILE A 50 -0.01 -11.98 -15.46
N GLU A 51 0.25 -13.06 -16.16
CA GLU A 51 1.38 -13.94 -15.86
C GLU A 51 2.71 -13.17 -15.97
N LYS A 52 2.86 -12.35 -16.99
CA LYS A 52 4.02 -11.47 -17.15
C LYS A 52 4.12 -10.48 -15.98
N CYS A 53 3.04 -9.78 -15.65
CA CYS A 53 3.01 -8.83 -14.56
C CYS A 53 3.31 -9.46 -13.20
N LEU A 54 2.74 -10.65 -12.93
CA LEU A 54 3.01 -11.39 -11.70
C LEU A 54 4.47 -11.87 -11.60
N ASN A 55 5.06 -12.29 -12.72
CA ASN A 55 6.48 -12.69 -12.74
C ASN A 55 7.45 -11.52 -12.51
N GLU A 56 7.02 -10.28 -12.75
CA GLU A 56 7.80 -9.07 -12.50
C GLU A 56 7.50 -8.45 -11.11
N THR A 57 6.59 -9.05 -10.35
CA THR A 57 6.08 -8.53 -9.08
C THR A 57 6.94 -8.99 -7.91
N ASP A 58 7.26 -8.08 -7.01
CA ASP A 58 7.94 -8.37 -5.74
C ASP A 58 6.96 -8.49 -4.57
N LEU A 59 5.91 -7.65 -4.57
CA LEU A 59 4.87 -7.62 -3.56
C LEU A 59 3.50 -7.82 -4.23
N PHE A 60 2.81 -8.90 -3.90
CA PHE A 60 1.45 -9.15 -4.33
C PHE A 60 0.46 -8.75 -3.23
N VAL A 61 -0.36 -7.74 -3.50
CA VAL A 61 -1.40 -7.26 -2.58
C VAL A 61 -2.75 -7.81 -3.01
N ILE A 62 -3.48 -8.42 -2.08
CA ILE A 62 -4.84 -8.93 -2.30
C ILE A 62 -5.80 -8.06 -1.51
N PHE A 63 -6.73 -7.38 -2.18
CA PHE A 63 -7.85 -6.71 -1.53
C PHE A 63 -9.03 -7.67 -1.40
N ILE A 64 -9.32 -8.07 -0.15
CA ILE A 64 -10.32 -9.10 0.18
C ILE A 64 -11.65 -8.44 0.50
N SER A 65 -12.66 -8.78 -0.31
CA SER A 65 -14.07 -8.43 -0.14
C SER A 65 -14.95 -9.61 -0.54
N GLU A 66 -16.27 -9.55 -0.29
CA GLU A 66 -17.21 -10.56 -0.79
C GLU A 66 -17.17 -10.71 -2.32
N LYS A 67 -16.87 -9.60 -3.00
CA LYS A 67 -16.81 -9.54 -4.45
C LYS A 67 -15.51 -10.16 -4.98
N SER A 68 -14.39 -9.87 -4.33
CA SER A 68 -13.10 -10.46 -4.73
C SER A 68 -13.06 -11.97 -4.49
N LEU A 69 -13.64 -12.45 -3.39
CA LEU A 69 -13.70 -13.88 -3.06
C LEU A 69 -14.58 -14.68 -4.06
N LYS A 70 -15.60 -14.03 -4.65
CA LYS A 70 -16.45 -14.63 -5.69
C LYS A 70 -15.87 -14.52 -7.10
N SER A 71 -14.91 -13.64 -7.32
CA SER A 71 -14.30 -13.40 -8.63
C SER A 71 -13.39 -14.57 -9.04
N GLU A 72 -13.77 -15.28 -10.10
CA GLU A 72 -12.94 -16.32 -10.70
C GLU A 72 -11.58 -15.79 -11.18
N TRP A 73 -11.53 -14.52 -11.52
CA TRP A 73 -10.32 -13.84 -11.95
C TRP A 73 -9.36 -13.66 -10.77
N VAL A 74 -9.83 -13.10 -9.68
CA VAL A 74 -9.05 -12.92 -8.45
C VAL A 74 -8.56 -14.28 -7.90
N LYS A 75 -9.39 -15.32 -7.96
CA LYS A 75 -8.97 -16.69 -7.57
C LYS A 75 -7.78 -17.19 -8.39
N LYS A 76 -7.78 -16.96 -9.71
CA LYS A 76 -6.64 -17.32 -10.58
C LYS A 76 -5.38 -16.56 -10.23
N GLU A 77 -5.50 -15.25 -9.96
CA GLU A 77 -4.37 -14.41 -9.52
C GLU A 77 -3.80 -14.89 -8.18
N ILE A 78 -4.66 -15.20 -7.20
CA ILE A 78 -4.29 -15.75 -5.89
C ILE A 78 -3.56 -17.09 -6.05
N PHE A 79 -4.10 -17.99 -6.87
CA PHE A 79 -3.49 -19.28 -7.14
C PHE A 79 -2.09 -19.11 -7.74
N ARG A 80 -1.97 -18.27 -8.76
CA ARG A 80 -0.69 -18.01 -9.42
C ARG A 80 0.33 -17.33 -8.49
N ALA A 81 -0.12 -16.36 -7.69
CA ALA A 81 0.72 -15.73 -6.70
C ALA A 81 1.26 -16.74 -5.66
N LYS A 82 0.43 -17.71 -5.25
CA LYS A 82 0.84 -18.80 -4.36
C LYS A 82 1.94 -19.65 -4.97
N GLU A 83 1.78 -20.09 -6.24
CA GLU A 83 2.82 -20.86 -6.95
C GLU A 83 4.15 -20.09 -7.05
N LEU A 84 4.09 -18.80 -7.36
CA LEU A 84 5.27 -17.94 -7.45
C LEU A 84 5.93 -17.75 -6.07
N TRP A 85 5.15 -17.65 -5.02
CA TRP A 85 5.65 -17.53 -3.66
C TRP A 85 6.31 -18.83 -3.20
N ASP A 86 5.68 -19.99 -3.42
CA ASP A 86 6.24 -21.30 -3.10
C ASP A 86 7.56 -21.57 -3.87
N SER A 87 7.63 -21.11 -5.10
CA SER A 87 8.86 -21.18 -5.92
C SER A 87 9.89 -20.10 -5.62
N LYS A 88 9.66 -19.24 -4.61
CA LYS A 88 10.52 -18.11 -4.21
C LYS A 88 10.77 -17.06 -5.32
N LYS A 89 9.90 -16.99 -6.31
CA LYS A 89 9.94 -15.97 -7.36
C LYS A 89 9.23 -14.68 -6.93
N LEU A 90 8.14 -14.80 -6.16
CA LEU A 90 7.46 -13.70 -5.51
C LEU A 90 8.02 -13.53 -4.10
N SER A 91 8.43 -12.32 -3.75
CA SER A 91 9.10 -12.05 -2.48
C SER A 91 8.12 -11.99 -1.30
N GLN A 92 6.94 -11.38 -1.49
CA GLN A 92 5.97 -11.20 -0.41
C GLN A 92 4.53 -11.13 -0.91
N ILE A 93 3.60 -11.59 -0.05
CA ILE A 93 2.14 -11.45 -0.23
C ILE A 93 1.61 -10.58 0.91
N CYS A 94 0.68 -9.68 0.61
CA CYS A 94 0.05 -8.76 1.57
C CYS A 94 -1.47 -8.78 1.40
N PRO A 95 -2.20 -9.65 2.12
CA PRO A 95 -3.65 -9.65 2.11
C PRO A 95 -4.22 -8.53 3.00
N ILE A 96 -5.23 -7.81 2.49
CA ILE A 96 -5.91 -6.69 3.16
C ILE A 96 -7.41 -6.89 3.03
N ILE A 97 -8.12 -7.06 4.15
CA ILE A 97 -9.59 -7.09 4.15
C ILE A 97 -10.11 -5.65 4.03
N ILE A 98 -10.94 -5.39 3.01
CA ILE A 98 -11.51 -4.07 2.71
C ILE A 98 -13.03 -4.01 2.91
N SER A 99 -13.66 -5.11 3.27
CA SER A 99 -15.09 -5.17 3.60
C SER A 99 -15.29 -5.54 5.07
N GLU A 100 -16.13 -4.76 5.76
CA GLU A 100 -16.50 -4.99 7.15
C GLU A 100 -17.26 -6.32 7.35
N LYS A 101 -17.88 -6.83 6.28
CA LYS A 101 -18.65 -8.07 6.30
C LYS A 101 -17.78 -9.32 6.25
N ILE A 102 -16.51 -9.18 5.94
CA ILE A 102 -15.56 -10.30 5.89
C ILE A 102 -14.79 -10.37 7.21
N SER A 103 -15.00 -11.46 7.95
CA SER A 103 -14.17 -11.81 9.10
C SER A 103 -12.88 -12.50 8.65
N TYR A 104 -11.83 -12.47 9.48
CA TYR A 104 -10.54 -13.10 9.21
C TYR A 104 -10.65 -14.63 9.07
N ASP A 105 -11.66 -15.26 9.69
CA ASP A 105 -11.94 -16.70 9.67
C ASP A 105 -12.93 -17.12 8.58
N ASN A 106 -13.30 -16.20 7.67
CA ASN A 106 -14.24 -16.50 6.59
C ASN A 106 -13.76 -17.70 5.75
N PRO A 107 -14.58 -18.75 5.57
CA PRO A 107 -14.18 -19.98 4.88
C PRO A 107 -13.92 -19.79 3.38
N GLU A 108 -14.38 -18.71 2.78
CA GLU A 108 -14.10 -18.39 1.36
C GLU A 108 -12.66 -17.85 1.17
N ILE A 109 -12.00 -17.41 2.26
CA ILE A 109 -10.58 -17.05 2.21
C ILE A 109 -9.75 -18.33 2.18
N PRO A 110 -8.81 -18.50 1.23
CA PRO A 110 -7.94 -19.68 1.18
C PRO A 110 -7.24 -19.96 2.52
N ASP A 111 -7.21 -21.22 2.94
CA ASP A 111 -6.64 -21.63 4.24
C ASP A 111 -5.22 -21.13 4.45
N TRP A 112 -4.37 -21.23 3.42
CA TRP A 112 -3.00 -20.78 3.51
C TRP A 112 -2.85 -19.26 3.75
N LEU A 113 -3.84 -18.45 3.35
CA LEU A 113 -3.87 -17.01 3.68
C LEU A 113 -4.31 -16.80 5.13
N ARG A 114 -5.33 -17.53 5.59
CA ARG A 114 -5.82 -17.44 6.98
C ARG A 114 -4.78 -17.87 7.99
N ASP A 115 -4.09 -18.97 7.70
CA ASP A 115 -3.13 -19.59 8.62
C ASP A 115 -1.79 -18.84 8.67
N SER A 116 -1.40 -18.20 7.57
CA SER A 116 -0.08 -17.56 7.44
C SER A 116 -0.07 -16.06 7.71
N TYR A 117 -1.23 -15.39 7.65
CA TYR A 117 -1.29 -13.93 7.72
C TYR A 117 -2.26 -13.45 8.79
N ASN A 118 -1.87 -12.38 9.47
CA ASN A 118 -2.75 -11.67 10.39
C ASN A 118 -3.67 -10.75 9.60
N LEU A 119 -4.90 -11.20 9.38
CA LEU A 119 -5.89 -10.53 8.54
C LEU A 119 -6.70 -9.52 9.36
N HIS A 120 -6.68 -8.26 8.96
CA HIS A 120 -7.46 -7.21 9.59
C HIS A 120 -8.27 -6.43 8.56
N TYR A 121 -9.46 -5.99 8.97
CA TYR A 121 -10.27 -5.05 8.22
C TYR A 121 -9.63 -3.66 8.22
N ILE A 122 -9.41 -3.11 7.04
CA ILE A 122 -8.83 -1.79 6.82
C ILE A 122 -9.82 -0.93 6.03
N SER A 123 -10.62 -0.14 6.74
CA SER A 123 -11.65 0.71 6.14
C SER A 123 -11.08 1.85 5.28
N ARG A 124 -9.92 2.39 5.65
CA ARG A 124 -9.36 3.59 5.03
C ARG A 124 -8.30 3.26 3.99
N PRO A 125 -8.45 3.71 2.72
CA PRO A 125 -7.45 3.53 1.66
C PRO A 125 -6.06 4.07 2.03
N THR A 126 -5.98 5.15 2.80
CA THR A 126 -4.71 5.71 3.28
C THR A 126 -3.96 4.73 4.20
N LYS A 127 -4.68 4.01 5.06
CA LYS A 127 -4.07 3.00 5.92
C LYS A 127 -3.56 1.81 5.12
N ALA A 128 -4.33 1.34 4.15
CA ALA A 128 -3.90 0.29 3.23
C ALA A 128 -2.62 0.70 2.47
N LYS A 129 -2.61 1.92 1.92
CA LYS A 129 -1.43 2.50 1.27
C LYS A 129 -0.20 2.49 2.19
N GLN A 130 -0.34 2.88 3.45
CA GLN A 130 0.78 2.88 4.42
C GLN A 130 1.32 1.47 4.69
N ILE A 131 0.43 0.48 4.82
CA ILE A 131 0.81 -0.92 4.99
C ILE A 131 1.61 -1.39 3.79
N ILE A 132 1.14 -1.11 2.57
CA ILE A 132 1.81 -1.49 1.33
C ILE A 132 3.20 -0.83 1.22
N GLU A 133 3.29 0.48 1.48
CA GLU A 133 4.59 1.18 1.49
C GLU A 133 5.56 0.60 2.51
N GLN A 134 5.08 0.27 3.69
CA GLN A 134 5.91 -0.34 4.73
C GLN A 134 6.46 -1.69 4.25
N ARG A 135 5.65 -2.54 3.60
CA ARG A 135 6.10 -3.80 3.04
C ARG A 135 7.13 -3.61 1.92
N MET A 136 6.93 -2.62 1.06
CA MET A 136 7.91 -2.27 0.02
C MET A 136 9.25 -1.81 0.62
N ILE A 137 9.22 -1.04 1.71
CA ILE A 137 10.42 -0.61 2.43
C ILE A 137 11.14 -1.82 3.05
N GLU A 138 10.40 -2.73 3.69
CA GLU A 138 10.95 -3.96 4.27
C GLU A 138 11.67 -4.80 3.22
N LEU A 139 11.05 -5.03 2.06
CA LEU A 139 11.67 -5.72 0.92
C LEU A 139 12.94 -5.00 0.41
N SER A 140 12.93 -3.65 0.42
CA SER A 140 14.13 -2.88 0.05
C SER A 140 15.28 -3.11 1.03
N PHE A 141 14.97 -3.20 2.32
CA PHE A 141 15.97 -3.44 3.36
C PHE A 141 16.53 -4.87 3.32
N GLU A 142 15.68 -5.85 3.00
CA GLU A 142 16.12 -7.23 2.80
C GLU A 142 17.12 -7.34 1.64
N ARG A 143 16.88 -6.63 0.55
CA ARG A 143 17.78 -6.59 -0.61
C ARG A 143 19.04 -5.75 -0.40
N HIS A 144 18.94 -4.73 0.43
CA HIS A 144 20.01 -3.75 0.67
C HIS A 144 20.18 -3.46 2.17
N PRO A 145 20.81 -4.35 2.95
CA PRO A 145 20.95 -4.22 4.40
C PRO A 145 21.56 -2.87 4.85
N ARG A 146 22.46 -2.29 4.06
CA ARG A 146 23.02 -0.95 4.34
C ARG A 146 22.02 0.19 4.28
N LEU A 147 20.88 0.01 3.58
CA LEU A 147 19.80 0.99 3.57
C LEU A 147 18.99 0.94 4.87
N LYS A 148 18.93 -0.24 5.52
CA LYS A 148 18.28 -0.43 6.81
C LYS A 148 18.89 0.49 7.87
N GLU A 149 20.21 0.53 7.99
CA GLU A 149 20.93 1.37 8.95
C GLU A 149 20.62 2.86 8.75
N ARG A 150 20.45 3.32 7.50
CA ARG A 150 20.09 4.71 7.17
C ARG A 150 18.59 4.98 7.31
N GLY A 151 17.75 3.98 7.08
CA GLY A 151 16.29 4.08 7.16
C GLY A 151 15.78 4.11 8.60
N GLU A 152 16.42 3.41 9.53
CA GLU A 152 16.04 3.36 10.94
C GLU A 152 16.05 4.74 11.61
N ILE A 153 16.87 5.66 11.12
CA ILE A 153 16.88 7.06 11.59
C ILE A 153 15.52 7.77 11.33
N PHE A 154 14.71 7.28 10.39
CA PHE A 154 13.42 7.89 10.03
C PHE A 154 12.18 7.01 10.27
N VAL A 155 12.35 5.69 10.40
CA VAL A 155 11.29 4.67 10.43
C VAL A 155 10.36 4.81 11.64
N GLY A 156 10.83 5.27 12.78
CA GLY A 156 10.00 5.41 13.99
C GLY A 156 8.89 6.47 13.94
N ARG A 157 8.61 7.09 12.77
CA ARG A 157 7.63 8.19 12.63
C ARG A 157 6.61 7.98 11.52
N ASN A 158 6.58 6.83 10.91
CA ASN A 158 5.59 6.50 9.88
C ASN A 158 4.17 6.58 10.43
N GLU A 159 3.96 6.23 11.69
CA GLU A 159 2.68 6.39 12.37
C GLU A 159 2.22 7.86 12.44
N LEU A 160 3.11 8.78 12.80
CA LEU A 160 2.79 10.21 12.85
C LEU A 160 2.52 10.80 11.46
N ILE A 161 3.26 10.35 10.45
CA ILE A 161 2.99 10.72 9.05
C ILE A 161 1.64 10.16 8.62
N GLY A 162 1.32 8.92 9.00
CA GLY A 162 0.05 8.29 8.74
C GLY A 162 -1.14 9.02 9.36
N GLN A 163 -1.05 9.38 10.62
CA GLN A 163 -2.06 10.20 11.31
C GLN A 163 -2.25 11.55 10.62
N PHE A 164 -1.19 12.17 10.12
CA PHE A 164 -1.28 13.39 9.35
C PHE A 164 -2.02 13.18 8.02
N GLU A 165 -1.67 12.12 7.26
CA GLU A 165 -2.34 11.79 5.99
C GLU A 165 -3.82 11.46 6.20
N GLU A 166 -4.18 10.70 7.24
CA GLU A 166 -5.55 10.41 7.61
C GLU A 166 -6.37 11.69 7.92
N ARG A 167 -5.77 12.62 8.66
CA ARG A 167 -6.41 13.92 8.93
C ARG A 167 -6.57 14.78 7.69
N MET A 168 -5.63 14.69 6.74
CA MET A 168 -5.75 15.38 5.45
C MET A 168 -6.90 14.80 4.61
N ASP A 169 -7.11 13.49 4.67
CA ASP A 169 -8.22 12.84 3.97
C ASP A 169 -9.59 13.13 4.63
N ASP A 170 -9.64 13.29 5.95
CA ASP A 170 -10.86 13.64 6.69
C ASP A 170 -11.26 15.12 6.53
N PHE A 171 -10.49 15.90 5.78
CA PHE A 171 -10.69 17.35 5.59
C PHE A 171 -11.82 17.69 4.59
N GLU A 172 -12.92 16.95 4.61
CA GLU A 172 -14.10 17.25 3.77
C GLU A 172 -14.89 18.50 4.22
N LYS A 173 -14.59 19.07 5.40
CA LYS A 173 -15.41 20.13 6.04
C LYS A 173 -14.76 21.51 6.12
N CYS A 174 -13.81 21.83 5.24
CA CYS A 174 -13.18 23.17 5.16
C CYS A 174 -12.66 23.75 6.49
N LYS A 175 -12.28 22.92 7.46
CA LYS A 175 -11.68 23.39 8.72
C LYS A 175 -10.16 23.43 8.57
N PRO A 176 -9.47 24.50 9.05
CA PRO A 176 -8.03 24.56 8.99
C PRO A 176 -7.41 23.44 9.83
N ILE A 177 -6.44 22.73 9.23
CA ILE A 177 -5.65 21.72 9.96
C ILE A 177 -4.46 22.42 10.58
N CYS A 178 -4.37 22.37 11.90
CA CYS A 178 -3.20 22.79 12.63
C CYS A 178 -2.44 21.56 13.14
N MET A 179 -1.18 21.42 12.75
CA MET A 179 -0.29 20.36 13.22
C MET A 179 0.86 20.97 14.01
N VAL A 180 0.99 20.58 15.28
CA VAL A 180 2.08 21.01 16.16
C VAL A 180 2.99 19.83 16.44
N ALA A 181 4.26 19.93 16.03
CA ALA A 181 5.29 18.96 16.39
C ALA A 181 6.08 19.44 17.61
N SER A 182 5.84 18.83 18.76
CA SER A 182 6.57 19.08 20.01
C SER A 182 7.60 17.98 20.30
N GLY A 183 8.59 18.29 21.12
CA GLY A 183 9.62 17.34 21.54
C GLY A 183 10.93 18.02 21.91
N ILE A 184 11.90 17.26 22.39
CA ILE A 184 13.23 17.76 22.78
C ILE A 184 14.02 18.28 21.58
N LYS A 185 15.06 19.08 21.84
CA LYS A 185 15.95 19.62 20.80
C LYS A 185 16.60 18.47 20.01
N SER A 186 16.77 18.65 18.70
CA SER A 186 17.43 17.71 17.78
C SER A 186 16.68 16.37 17.52
N VAL A 187 15.46 16.21 18.00
CA VAL A 187 14.65 15.01 17.74
C VAL A 187 14.08 14.93 16.29
N GLY A 188 14.44 15.87 15.43
CA GLY A 188 14.05 15.86 14.00
C GLY A 188 12.63 16.37 13.71
N ARG A 189 12.07 17.24 14.56
CA ARG A 189 10.75 17.88 14.34
C ARG A 189 10.63 18.58 12.98
N LYS A 190 11.65 19.37 12.60
CA LYS A 190 11.67 20.07 11.30
C LYS A 190 11.66 19.08 10.12
N THR A 191 12.36 17.97 10.24
CA THR A 191 12.41 16.93 9.21
C THR A 191 11.06 16.23 9.06
N LEU A 192 10.38 15.93 10.17
CA LEU A 192 9.02 15.37 10.17
C LEU A 192 8.03 16.33 9.47
N LEU A 193 8.01 17.62 9.87
CA LEU A 193 7.14 18.62 9.24
C LEU A 193 7.39 18.78 7.75
N LYS A 194 8.67 18.84 7.32
CA LYS A 194 9.02 18.88 5.90
C LYS A 194 8.50 17.66 5.15
N LYS A 195 8.58 16.47 5.74
CA LYS A 195 8.06 15.22 5.13
C LYS A 195 6.55 15.26 5.01
N CYS A 196 5.82 15.70 6.05
CA CYS A 196 4.36 15.85 5.99
C CYS A 196 3.94 16.85 4.92
N ILE A 197 4.61 18.01 4.84
CA ILE A 197 4.34 19.04 3.85
C ILE A 197 4.62 18.52 2.43
N TYR A 198 5.73 17.82 2.22
CA TYR A 198 6.04 17.21 0.92
C TYR A 198 4.96 16.21 0.49
N LYS A 199 4.50 15.37 1.41
CA LYS A 199 3.43 14.39 1.13
C LYS A 199 2.06 15.02 0.90
N SER A 200 1.77 16.19 1.46
CA SER A 200 0.50 16.90 1.25
C SER A 200 0.37 17.59 -0.12
N ASN A 201 1.43 17.64 -0.92
CA ASN A 201 1.48 18.33 -2.22
C ASN A 201 1.11 19.84 -2.16
N ILE A 202 1.22 20.48 -1.00
CA ILE A 202 0.95 21.91 -0.85
C ILE A 202 2.05 22.73 -1.51
N LYS A 203 1.71 23.45 -2.56
CA LYS A 203 2.69 24.24 -3.35
C LYS A 203 3.17 25.52 -2.69
N LYS A 204 2.44 26.09 -1.71
CA LYS A 204 2.84 27.28 -0.94
C LYS A 204 2.88 26.95 0.54
N GLN A 205 4.02 27.22 1.17
CA GLN A 205 4.25 26.87 2.56
C GLN A 205 4.81 28.07 3.31
N VAL A 206 4.21 28.36 4.46
CA VAL A 206 4.80 29.26 5.45
C VAL A 206 5.23 28.40 6.63
N ILE A 207 6.54 28.21 6.78
CA ILE A 207 7.10 27.52 7.93
C ILE A 207 7.56 28.59 8.95
N HIS A 208 6.80 28.76 10.02
CA HIS A 208 7.25 29.54 11.16
C HIS A 208 8.08 28.65 12.09
N SER A 209 9.38 28.93 12.20
CA SER A 209 10.22 28.32 13.22
C SER A 209 10.47 29.34 14.33
N GLN A 210 9.87 29.13 15.49
CA GLN A 210 10.39 29.81 16.70
C GLN A 210 11.70 29.11 17.12
N ARG A 211 12.72 29.94 17.33
CA ARG A 211 14.06 29.54 17.83
C ARG A 211 14.01 29.15 19.29
#